data_2729e5a96f2bf5971dafa5f8792fd181
#
_entry.id   2729e5a96f2bf5971dafa5f8792fd181
#
_cell.length_a   1.000
_cell.length_b   1.000
_cell.length_c   1.000
_cell.angle_alpha   90.00
_cell.angle_beta   90.00
_cell.angle_gamma   90.00
#
_symmetry.space_group_name_H-M   'P 1'
#
loop_
_entity.id
_entity.type
_entity.pdbx_description
1 polymer ?
#
loop_
_entity_poly.entity_id
_entity_poly.type
_entity_poly.pdbx_seq_one_letter_code
_entity_poly.pdbx_strand_id
1 'polypeptide(L)'
;MKSTVKTISLSLFALFTISSNAQNAVQYMDKISKEFSKISEETWDYTRAVAHNKKAKQIENRRKDMINANRNGLNKIKNMQPFNGDAAYRDSTVRYLELSYNVLMQDYSKIVDMEEIAEQSYDAMEAYMNAQEKANEKLETAFDISANAQKAFAKANNITLLENNSDTNEKLEKASEVFKFYNKIYLVFFKPYKQELYLLDAQQKGDINAMKQNQEALSKLSKESKSKLKEIKPYKNNTTLKSTCEDVLDFYISEADTKVGQLIDFYLKKEKFDKLKTAMDKKGKNPSQSDINEFNAAVNDFNKASNEYNSINNDLNKKRSVVFENWNNAVSKFLDRNVSKKK
;
A
#
# COMPACT_ATOMS: atom_id res chain seq x y z
N MET A 1 -1.39 -4.48 -1.41
CA MET A 1 -1.26 -3.31 -0.52
C MET A 1 -1.74 -3.63 0.87
N LYS A 2 -1.08 -3.12 1.90
CA LYS A 2 -1.22 -3.66 3.26
C LYS A 2 -1.81 -2.58 4.16
N SER A 3 -3.12 -2.73 4.47
CA SER A 3 -3.83 -1.87 5.42
C SER A 3 -3.39 -2.15 6.85
N THR A 4 -3.15 -1.12 7.62
CA THR A 4 -2.83 -1.21 9.05
C THR A 4 -4.04 -0.83 9.88
N VAL A 5 -4.65 -1.80 10.51
CA VAL A 5 -5.59 -1.55 11.60
C VAL A 5 -4.76 -1.31 12.87
N LYS A 6 -4.79 -0.09 13.41
CA LYS A 6 -4.33 0.17 14.78
C LYS A 6 -5.35 -0.44 15.72
N THR A 7 -5.03 -1.58 16.29
CA THR A 7 -5.78 -2.13 17.41
C THR A 7 -5.01 -1.79 18.67
N ILE A 8 -5.53 -0.85 19.44
CA ILE A 8 -5.01 -0.51 20.75
C ILE A 8 -5.71 -1.42 21.75
N SER A 9 -4.95 -2.12 22.55
CA SER A 9 -5.49 -3.09 23.52
C SER A 9 -5.73 -2.48 24.88
N LEU A 10 -6.83 -2.90 25.44
CA LEU A 10 -7.13 -2.76 26.85
C LEU A 10 -6.75 -4.03 27.60
N SER A 11 -5.57 -4.08 28.20
CA SER A 11 -5.21 -5.16 29.14
C SER A 11 -5.44 -4.70 30.56
N LEU A 12 -6.23 -5.46 31.27
CA LEU A 12 -6.59 -5.19 32.66
C LEU A 12 -6.07 -6.31 33.56
N PHE A 13 -5.24 -5.95 34.54
CA PHE A 13 -5.03 -6.76 35.74
C PHE A 13 -5.41 -5.95 36.97
N ALA A 14 -6.29 -6.48 37.82
CA ALA A 14 -6.68 -5.87 39.07
C ALA A 14 -5.92 -6.51 40.23
N LEU A 15 -5.26 -5.71 41.06
CA LEU A 15 -4.74 -6.12 42.38
C LEU A 15 -5.68 -5.63 43.52
N PHE A 16 -5.92 -6.48 44.46
CA PHE A 16 -7.05 -6.49 45.37
C PHE A 16 -6.92 -5.68 46.66
N THR A 17 -8.00 -4.94 47.03
CA THR A 17 -8.55 -4.93 48.39
C THR A 17 -10.05 -5.16 48.26
N ILE A 18 -10.57 -6.18 48.94
CA ILE A 18 -11.81 -6.85 48.57
C ILE A 18 -12.98 -6.25 49.31
N SER A 19 -13.89 -5.56 48.58
CA SER A 19 -15.31 -5.62 48.86
C SER A 19 -15.99 -6.55 47.82
N SER A 20 -17.05 -7.28 48.16
CA SER A 20 -17.73 -8.18 47.20
C SER A 20 -18.18 -7.47 45.91
N ASN A 21 -18.47 -6.18 45.98
CA ASN A 21 -18.83 -5.35 44.85
C ASN A 21 -17.64 -5.10 43.90
N ALA A 22 -16.43 -4.88 44.41
CA ALA A 22 -15.23 -4.71 43.58
C ALA A 22 -14.89 -5.99 42.83
N GLN A 23 -15.04 -7.17 43.43
CA GLN A 23 -14.84 -8.46 42.80
C GLN A 23 -15.79 -8.68 41.62
N ASN A 24 -17.07 -8.32 41.77
CA ASN A 24 -18.07 -8.41 40.70
C ASN A 24 -17.77 -7.42 39.56
N ALA A 25 -17.30 -6.21 39.88
CA ALA A 25 -16.91 -5.22 38.89
C ALA A 25 -15.68 -5.65 38.10
N VAL A 26 -14.67 -6.27 38.74
CA VAL A 26 -13.51 -6.88 38.06
C VAL A 26 -13.96 -7.96 37.11
N GLN A 27 -14.83 -8.88 37.51
CA GLN A 27 -15.37 -9.93 36.65
C GLN A 27 -16.15 -9.37 35.46
N TYR A 28 -16.84 -8.24 35.65
CA TYR A 28 -17.53 -7.55 34.56
C TYR A 28 -16.56 -7.00 33.54
N MET A 29 -15.49 -6.33 33.99
CA MET A 29 -14.42 -5.84 33.12
C MET A 29 -13.69 -6.97 32.42
N ASP A 30 -13.41 -8.07 33.12
CA ASP A 30 -12.73 -9.25 32.55
C ASP A 30 -13.50 -9.88 31.39
N LYS A 31 -14.84 -9.91 31.47
CA LYS A 31 -15.67 -10.40 30.36
C LYS A 31 -15.46 -9.56 29.09
N ILE A 32 -15.39 -8.25 29.22
CA ILE A 32 -15.15 -7.32 28.12
C ILE A 32 -13.71 -7.49 27.61
N SER A 33 -12.72 -7.51 28.50
CA SER A 33 -11.30 -7.67 28.15
C SER A 33 -11.00 -8.97 27.40
N LYS A 34 -11.65 -10.08 27.76
CA LYS A 34 -11.51 -11.36 27.06
C LYS A 34 -11.96 -11.30 25.60
N GLU A 35 -13.03 -10.55 25.30
CA GLU A 35 -13.46 -10.39 23.91
C GLU A 35 -12.49 -9.46 23.14
N PHE A 36 -11.96 -8.42 23.77
CA PHE A 36 -10.90 -7.60 23.15
C PHE A 36 -9.63 -8.41 22.84
N SER A 37 -9.18 -9.26 23.77
CA SER A 37 -7.99 -10.11 23.53
C SER A 37 -8.17 -10.98 22.30
N LYS A 38 -9.33 -11.61 22.11
CA LYS A 38 -9.64 -12.41 20.92
C LYS A 38 -9.61 -11.57 19.63
N ILE A 39 -10.20 -10.37 19.68
CA ILE A 39 -10.18 -9.46 18.53
C ILE A 39 -8.75 -9.06 18.20
N SER A 40 -7.92 -8.74 19.20
CA SER A 40 -6.51 -8.40 19.01
C SER A 40 -5.71 -9.56 18.44
N GLU A 41 -5.92 -10.78 18.89
CA GLU A 41 -5.26 -11.99 18.38
C GLU A 41 -5.58 -12.23 16.90
N GLU A 42 -6.85 -12.16 16.49
CA GLU A 42 -7.25 -12.34 15.09
C GLU A 42 -6.77 -11.17 14.23
N THR A 43 -6.76 -9.94 14.77
CA THR A 43 -6.19 -8.78 14.09
C THR A 43 -4.68 -8.95 13.88
N TRP A 44 -3.98 -9.51 14.87
CA TRP A 44 -2.56 -9.82 14.73
C TRP A 44 -2.31 -10.90 13.67
N ASP A 45 -3.10 -11.98 13.67
CA ASP A 45 -2.98 -13.05 12.69
C ASP A 45 -3.22 -12.54 11.25
N TYR A 46 -4.19 -11.63 11.05
CA TYR A 46 -4.39 -10.93 9.78
C TYR A 46 -3.20 -10.04 9.42
N THR A 47 -2.78 -9.15 10.33
CA THR A 47 -1.66 -8.22 10.13
C THR A 47 -0.38 -8.95 9.74
N ARG A 48 -0.08 -10.04 10.43
CA ARG A 48 1.06 -10.92 10.16
C ARG A 48 0.95 -11.60 8.79
N ALA A 49 -0.23 -12.13 8.44
CA ALA A 49 -0.44 -12.76 7.14
C ALA A 49 -0.20 -11.78 5.98
N VAL A 50 -0.66 -10.53 6.16
CA VAL A 50 -0.42 -9.43 5.21
C VAL A 50 1.07 -9.06 5.15
N ALA A 51 1.75 -8.87 6.29
CA ALA A 51 3.14 -8.46 6.35
C ALA A 51 4.09 -9.45 5.66
N HIS A 52 3.81 -10.76 5.78
CA HIS A 52 4.67 -11.82 5.29
C HIS A 52 4.21 -12.42 3.95
N ASN A 53 3.46 -11.67 3.15
CA ASN A 53 3.05 -12.06 1.79
C ASN A 53 2.44 -13.46 1.71
N LYS A 54 1.54 -13.81 2.63
CA LYS A 54 0.80 -15.06 2.54
C LYS A 54 -0.07 -15.07 1.27
N LYS A 55 -0.45 -16.27 0.81
CA LYS A 55 -1.33 -16.40 -0.36
C LYS A 55 -2.63 -15.61 -0.14
N ALA A 56 -3.16 -14.97 -1.17
CA ALA A 56 -4.37 -14.14 -1.12
C ALA A 56 -5.54 -14.82 -0.38
N LYS A 57 -5.78 -16.12 -0.67
CA LYS A 57 -6.80 -16.91 0.05
C LYS A 57 -6.55 -17.00 1.56
N GLN A 58 -5.30 -17.07 2.00
CA GLN A 58 -4.95 -17.12 3.43
C GLN A 58 -5.19 -15.76 4.09
N ILE A 59 -4.81 -14.67 3.41
CA ILE A 59 -5.05 -13.30 3.89
C ILE A 59 -6.56 -13.07 4.03
N GLU A 60 -7.34 -13.44 3.02
CA GLU A 60 -8.79 -13.30 3.05
C GLU A 60 -9.46 -14.13 4.16
N ASN A 61 -8.99 -15.36 4.41
CA ASN A 61 -9.49 -16.14 5.55
C ASN A 61 -9.20 -15.45 6.88
N ARG A 62 -7.98 -14.92 7.08
CA ARG A 62 -7.64 -14.18 8.31
C ARG A 62 -8.44 -12.89 8.47
N ARG A 63 -8.75 -12.23 7.36
CA ARG A 63 -9.67 -11.08 7.37
C ARG A 63 -11.06 -11.46 7.86
N LYS A 64 -11.61 -12.58 7.38
CA LYS A 64 -12.90 -13.10 7.83
C LYS A 64 -12.89 -13.50 9.33
N ASP A 65 -11.81 -14.13 9.79
CA ASP A 65 -11.65 -14.50 11.20
C ASP A 65 -11.67 -13.24 12.09
N MET A 66 -10.93 -12.19 11.72
CA MET A 66 -10.90 -10.90 12.41
C MET A 66 -12.29 -10.23 12.45
N ILE A 67 -13.01 -10.20 11.33
CA ILE A 67 -14.38 -9.64 11.24
C ILE A 67 -15.33 -10.45 12.14
N ASN A 68 -15.24 -11.77 12.12
CA ASN A 68 -16.07 -12.64 12.94
C ASN A 68 -15.78 -12.48 14.44
N ALA A 69 -14.50 -12.34 14.82
CA ALA A 69 -14.14 -12.07 16.22
C ALA A 69 -14.74 -10.74 16.70
N ASN A 70 -14.64 -9.68 15.89
CA ASN A 70 -15.25 -8.38 16.21
C ASN A 70 -16.77 -8.49 16.37
N ARG A 71 -17.47 -9.10 15.42
CA ARG A 71 -18.93 -9.31 15.48
C ARG A 71 -19.36 -10.12 16.69
N ASN A 72 -18.63 -11.19 17.00
CA ASN A 72 -18.94 -12.04 18.15
C ASN A 72 -18.71 -11.31 19.49
N GLY A 73 -17.61 -10.56 19.60
CA GLY A 73 -17.32 -9.71 20.75
C GLY A 73 -18.39 -8.64 20.95
N LEU A 74 -18.75 -7.94 19.87
CA LEU A 74 -19.84 -6.95 19.86
C LEU A 74 -21.15 -7.54 20.40
N ASN A 75 -21.59 -8.68 19.85
CA ASN A 75 -22.85 -9.31 20.25
C ASN A 75 -22.84 -9.75 21.72
N LYS A 76 -21.73 -10.30 22.21
CA LYS A 76 -21.60 -10.71 23.60
C LYS A 76 -21.66 -9.53 24.55
N ILE A 77 -20.92 -8.46 24.26
CA ILE A 77 -20.87 -7.27 25.11
C ILE A 77 -22.20 -6.52 25.07
N LYS A 78 -22.85 -6.42 23.93
CA LYS A 78 -24.18 -5.80 23.77
C LYS A 78 -25.25 -6.50 24.60
N ASN A 79 -25.16 -7.83 24.77
CA ASN A 79 -26.09 -8.64 25.56
C ASN A 79 -25.76 -8.67 27.07
N MET A 80 -24.69 -8.02 27.52
CA MET A 80 -24.39 -7.91 28.95
C MET A 80 -25.38 -6.96 29.61
N GLN A 81 -25.83 -7.32 30.83
CA GLN A 81 -26.63 -6.41 31.62
C GLN A 81 -25.80 -5.21 32.12
N PRO A 82 -26.40 -4.02 32.31
CA PRO A 82 -25.74 -2.92 33.01
C PRO A 82 -25.20 -3.36 34.38
N PHE A 83 -23.99 -2.90 34.71
CA PHE A 83 -23.42 -3.19 36.02
C PHE A 83 -24.05 -2.28 37.09
N ASN A 84 -24.83 -2.84 38.03
CA ASN A 84 -25.55 -2.07 39.05
C ASN A 84 -26.38 -0.89 38.47
N GLY A 85 -26.96 -1.06 37.30
CA GLY A 85 -27.71 -0.01 36.59
C GLY A 85 -26.86 0.94 35.73
N ASP A 86 -25.53 0.91 35.83
CA ASP A 86 -24.63 1.70 35.00
C ASP A 86 -24.27 0.93 33.70
N ALA A 87 -24.63 1.51 32.59
CA ALA A 87 -24.34 0.98 31.24
C ALA A 87 -23.20 1.70 30.51
N ALA A 88 -22.65 2.79 31.07
CA ALA A 88 -21.78 3.71 30.34
C ALA A 88 -20.55 3.03 29.73
N TYR A 89 -19.85 2.17 30.49
CA TYR A 89 -18.69 1.44 29.99
C TYR A 89 -19.09 0.44 28.90
N ARG A 90 -20.12 -0.38 29.14
CA ARG A 90 -20.63 -1.33 28.16
C ARG A 90 -21.02 -0.62 26.84
N ASP A 91 -21.81 0.44 26.94
CA ASP A 91 -22.40 1.13 25.79
C ASP A 91 -21.32 1.87 24.97
N SER A 92 -20.29 2.42 25.63
CA SER A 92 -19.13 3.00 24.96
C SER A 92 -18.33 1.93 24.21
N THR A 93 -18.14 0.76 24.81
CA THR A 93 -17.48 -0.38 24.18
C THR A 93 -18.28 -0.91 22.99
N VAL A 94 -19.59 -1.01 23.13
CA VAL A 94 -20.50 -1.42 22.04
C VAL A 94 -20.36 -0.45 20.86
N ARG A 95 -20.43 0.86 21.10
CA ARG A 95 -20.27 1.88 20.04
C ARG A 95 -18.92 1.77 19.31
N TYR A 96 -17.83 1.56 20.05
CA TYR A 96 -16.52 1.32 19.44
C TYR A 96 -16.52 0.07 18.56
N LEU A 97 -17.05 -1.06 19.05
CA LEU A 97 -17.07 -2.31 18.30
C LEU A 97 -18.03 -2.27 17.10
N GLU A 98 -19.15 -1.54 17.19
CA GLU A 98 -20.06 -1.29 16.06
C GLU A 98 -19.34 -0.47 14.97
N LEU A 99 -18.63 0.58 15.34
CA LEU A 99 -17.84 1.37 14.41
C LEU A 99 -16.73 0.52 13.79
N SER A 100 -15.98 -0.24 14.59
CA SER A 100 -14.95 -1.16 14.14
C SER A 100 -15.50 -2.19 13.15
N TYR A 101 -16.63 -2.81 13.47
CA TYR A 101 -17.29 -3.77 12.57
C TYR A 101 -17.70 -3.12 11.25
N ASN A 102 -18.28 -1.92 11.28
CA ASN A 102 -18.69 -1.20 10.08
C ASN A 102 -17.50 -0.81 9.21
N VAL A 103 -16.40 -0.35 9.83
CA VAL A 103 -15.15 -0.09 9.10
C VAL A 103 -14.61 -1.37 8.46
N LEU A 104 -14.59 -2.48 9.21
CA LEU A 104 -14.12 -3.76 8.69
C LEU A 104 -15.00 -4.34 7.57
N MET A 105 -16.31 -4.14 7.63
CA MET A 105 -17.25 -4.70 6.65
C MET A 105 -17.49 -3.78 5.45
N GLN A 106 -17.72 -2.49 5.67
CA GLN A 106 -18.16 -1.56 4.62
C GLN A 106 -17.01 -0.80 3.99
N ASP A 107 -16.09 -0.30 4.81
CA ASP A 107 -14.96 0.46 4.30
C ASP A 107 -13.90 -0.47 3.71
N TYR A 108 -13.75 -1.70 4.26
CA TYR A 108 -12.85 -2.70 3.67
C TYR A 108 -13.41 -3.36 2.40
N SER A 109 -14.73 -3.53 2.24
CA SER A 109 -15.27 -3.98 0.97
C SER A 109 -15.10 -2.92 -0.13
N LYS A 110 -15.30 -1.65 0.22
CA LYS A 110 -15.00 -0.51 -0.66
C LYS A 110 -13.50 -0.33 -0.91
N ILE A 111 -12.69 -0.63 0.10
CA ILE A 111 -11.23 -0.61 0.04
C ILE A 111 -10.70 -1.72 -0.89
N VAL A 112 -11.30 -2.90 -0.94
CA VAL A 112 -10.93 -3.95 -1.90
C VAL A 112 -11.26 -3.51 -3.33
N ASP A 113 -12.43 -2.91 -3.57
CA ASP A 113 -12.77 -2.33 -4.87
C ASP A 113 -11.86 -1.15 -5.22
N MET A 114 -11.48 -0.31 -4.23
CA MET A 114 -10.53 0.79 -4.41
C MET A 114 -9.09 0.30 -4.61
N GLU A 115 -8.70 -0.85 -4.07
CA GLU A 115 -7.39 -1.45 -4.32
C GLU A 115 -7.24 -1.80 -5.81
N GLU A 116 -8.25 -2.41 -6.41
CA GLU A 116 -8.28 -2.68 -7.84
C GLU A 116 -8.27 -1.38 -8.69
N ILE A 117 -9.01 -0.36 -8.26
CA ILE A 117 -9.00 0.97 -8.89
C ILE A 117 -7.68 1.71 -8.65
N ALA A 118 -7.12 1.61 -7.44
CA ALA A 118 -5.86 2.25 -7.07
C ALA A 118 -4.67 1.67 -7.86
N GLU A 119 -4.74 0.40 -8.27
CA GLU A 119 -3.75 -0.17 -9.19
C GLU A 119 -3.83 0.44 -10.59
N GLN A 120 -4.91 1.14 -10.95
CA GLN A 120 -5.09 1.76 -12.26
C GLN A 120 -4.54 3.18 -12.34
N SER A 121 -4.56 3.99 -11.26
CA SER A 121 -4.04 5.36 -11.25
C SER A 121 -3.39 5.76 -9.93
N TYR A 122 -2.50 6.77 -10.00
CA TYR A 122 -1.88 7.34 -8.80
C TYR A 122 -2.91 8.04 -7.89
N ASP A 123 -3.80 8.86 -8.48
CA ASP A 123 -4.78 9.62 -7.70
C ASP A 123 -5.76 8.69 -6.97
N ALA A 124 -6.12 7.58 -7.59
CA ALA A 124 -6.93 6.54 -6.96
C ALA A 124 -6.17 5.86 -5.80
N MET A 125 -4.86 5.62 -5.95
CA MET A 125 -4.00 5.08 -4.89
C MET A 125 -3.88 6.05 -3.70
N GLU A 126 -3.67 7.33 -3.98
CA GLU A 126 -3.59 8.36 -2.94
C GLU A 126 -4.93 8.50 -2.19
N ALA A 127 -6.05 8.53 -2.92
CA ALA A 127 -7.40 8.55 -2.34
C ALA A 127 -7.68 7.31 -1.47
N TYR A 128 -7.26 6.13 -1.90
CA TYR A 128 -7.34 4.88 -1.14
C TYR A 128 -6.56 4.97 0.17
N MET A 129 -5.30 5.42 0.15
CA MET A 129 -4.50 5.55 1.36
C MET A 129 -5.05 6.60 2.33
N ASN A 130 -5.54 7.72 1.81
CA ASN A 130 -6.20 8.75 2.62
C ASN A 130 -7.50 8.24 3.26
N ALA A 131 -8.29 7.42 2.55
CA ALA A 131 -9.50 6.80 3.10
C ALA A 131 -9.16 5.84 4.24
N GLN A 132 -8.08 5.04 4.10
CA GLN A 132 -7.60 4.18 5.18
C GLN A 132 -7.13 4.96 6.41
N GLU A 133 -6.40 6.06 6.21
CA GLU A 133 -5.93 6.90 7.32
C GLU A 133 -7.10 7.51 8.08
N LYS A 134 -8.10 8.06 7.40
CA LYS A 134 -9.33 8.60 8.01
C LYS A 134 -10.14 7.53 8.75
N ALA A 135 -10.23 6.31 8.22
CA ALA A 135 -10.89 5.20 8.90
C ALA A 135 -10.16 4.85 10.22
N ASN A 136 -8.82 4.83 10.19
CA ASN A 136 -8.01 4.59 11.38
C ASN A 136 -8.14 5.70 12.43
N GLU A 137 -8.17 6.98 12.03
CA GLU A 137 -8.39 8.12 12.94
C GLU A 137 -9.74 8.05 13.66
N LYS A 138 -10.80 7.68 12.95
CA LYS A 138 -12.14 7.50 13.55
C LYS A 138 -12.14 6.34 14.55
N LEU A 139 -11.48 5.23 14.23
CA LEU A 139 -11.36 4.09 15.14
C LEU A 139 -10.56 4.46 16.39
N GLU A 140 -9.47 5.21 16.25
CA GLU A 140 -8.65 5.69 17.36
C GLU A 140 -9.49 6.58 18.31
N THR A 141 -10.23 7.55 17.76
CA THR A 141 -11.13 8.42 18.53
C THR A 141 -12.19 7.62 19.29
N ALA A 142 -12.84 6.67 18.65
CA ALA A 142 -13.87 5.84 19.28
C ALA A 142 -13.29 4.91 20.37
N PHE A 143 -12.07 4.43 20.15
CA PHE A 143 -11.32 3.65 21.14
C PHE A 143 -11.00 4.48 22.37
N ASP A 144 -10.51 5.72 22.22
CA ASP A 144 -10.21 6.62 23.34
C ASP A 144 -11.44 6.92 24.19
N ILE A 145 -12.62 7.07 23.56
CA ILE A 145 -13.88 7.23 24.28
C ILE A 145 -14.18 5.97 25.10
N SER A 146 -14.01 4.77 24.54
CA SER A 146 -14.23 3.51 25.26
C SER A 146 -13.22 3.32 26.41
N ALA A 147 -11.95 3.66 26.18
CA ALA A 147 -10.90 3.61 27.19
C ALA A 147 -11.16 4.57 28.36
N ASN A 148 -11.64 5.78 28.09
CA ASN A 148 -12.02 6.74 29.12
C ASN A 148 -13.23 6.25 29.93
N ALA A 149 -14.22 5.63 29.29
CA ALA A 149 -15.36 5.02 29.98
C ALA A 149 -14.93 3.84 30.89
N GLN A 150 -13.95 3.04 30.45
CA GLN A 150 -13.31 1.99 31.26
C GLN A 150 -12.65 2.57 32.51
N LYS A 151 -11.83 3.64 32.35
CA LYS A 151 -11.18 4.32 33.48
C LYS A 151 -12.18 4.89 34.47
N ALA A 152 -13.25 5.48 33.94
CA ALA A 152 -14.34 6.00 34.80
C ALA A 152 -15.06 4.89 35.59
N PHE A 153 -15.36 3.76 34.90
CA PHE A 153 -15.96 2.58 35.56
C PHE A 153 -15.05 2.00 36.63
N ALA A 154 -13.75 1.84 36.35
CA ALA A 154 -12.77 1.35 37.33
C ALA A 154 -12.70 2.26 38.56
N LYS A 155 -12.60 3.58 38.35
CA LYS A 155 -12.60 4.57 39.45
C LYS A 155 -13.86 4.52 40.29
N ALA A 156 -15.03 4.44 39.67
CA ALA A 156 -16.31 4.36 40.38
C ALA A 156 -16.46 3.09 41.24
N ASN A 157 -15.75 2.01 40.88
CA ASN A 157 -15.79 0.73 41.57
C ASN A 157 -14.52 0.44 42.40
N ASN A 158 -13.67 1.45 42.65
CA ASN A 158 -12.44 1.33 43.43
C ASN A 158 -11.47 0.28 42.87
N ILE A 159 -11.37 0.17 41.52
CA ILE A 159 -10.46 -0.74 40.83
C ILE A 159 -9.24 0.06 40.34
N THR A 160 -8.06 -0.41 40.67
CA THR A 160 -6.82 0.13 40.15
C THR A 160 -6.52 -0.58 38.83
N LEU A 161 -6.43 0.18 37.73
CA LEU A 161 -6.01 -0.33 36.43
C LEU A 161 -4.50 -0.42 36.41
N LEU A 162 -3.97 -1.59 36.09
CA LEU A 162 -2.54 -1.73 35.77
C LEU A 162 -2.36 -1.53 34.28
N GLU A 163 -1.47 -0.60 33.90
CA GLU A 163 -1.05 -0.46 32.52
C GLU A 163 -0.15 -1.66 32.18
N ASN A 164 -0.74 -2.67 31.58
CA ASN A 164 0.00 -3.82 31.06
C ASN A 164 -0.40 -4.01 29.60
N ASN A 165 0.46 -3.56 28.69
CA ASN A 165 0.29 -3.85 27.28
C ASN A 165 0.46 -5.35 27.06
N SER A 166 -0.52 -6.01 26.44
CA SER A 166 -0.31 -7.39 26.02
C SER A 166 0.75 -7.43 24.91
N ASP A 167 1.54 -8.50 24.87
CA ASP A 167 2.52 -8.75 23.80
C ASP A 167 1.91 -8.59 22.40
N THR A 168 0.65 -9.01 22.22
CA THR A 168 -0.10 -8.86 20.96
C THR A 168 -0.31 -7.39 20.58
N ASN A 169 -0.56 -6.52 21.53
CA ASN A 169 -0.80 -5.11 21.26
C ASN A 169 0.47 -4.34 20.95
N GLU A 170 1.55 -4.62 21.67
CA GLU A 170 2.85 -4.07 21.32
C GLU A 170 3.27 -4.48 19.91
N LYS A 171 2.97 -5.73 19.51
CA LYS A 171 3.20 -6.21 18.15
C LYS A 171 2.35 -5.44 17.12
N LEU A 172 1.08 -5.18 17.42
CA LEU A 172 0.16 -4.43 16.56
C LEU A 172 0.59 -2.95 16.41
N GLU A 173 0.98 -2.29 17.49
CA GLU A 173 1.52 -0.93 17.48
C GLU A 173 2.78 -0.83 16.62
N LYS A 174 3.75 -1.71 16.85
CA LYS A 174 4.99 -1.79 16.05
C LYS A 174 4.68 -2.04 14.57
N ALA A 175 3.75 -2.94 14.25
CA ALA A 175 3.35 -3.19 12.88
C ALA A 175 2.70 -1.96 12.24
N SER A 176 1.88 -1.21 12.99
CA SER A 176 1.29 0.05 12.54
C SER A 176 2.35 1.07 12.12
N GLU A 177 3.37 1.29 12.95
CA GLU A 177 4.49 2.20 12.63
C GLU A 177 5.25 1.75 11.37
N VAL A 178 5.51 0.43 11.26
CA VAL A 178 6.19 -0.17 10.10
C VAL A 178 5.42 0.09 8.82
N PHE A 179 4.11 -0.14 8.83
CA PHE A 179 3.28 0.09 7.66
C PHE A 179 3.11 1.58 7.32
N LYS A 180 3.00 2.45 8.32
CA LYS A 180 2.99 3.91 8.08
C LYS A 180 4.25 4.38 7.36
N PHE A 181 5.41 3.88 7.77
CA PHE A 181 6.66 4.17 7.10
C PHE A 181 6.70 3.60 5.68
N TYR A 182 6.36 2.31 5.52
CA TYR A 182 6.30 1.66 4.22
C TYR A 182 5.40 2.40 3.23
N ASN A 183 4.20 2.78 3.66
CA ASN A 183 3.23 3.48 2.82
C ASN A 183 3.75 4.82 2.31
N LYS A 184 4.49 5.57 3.14
CA LYS A 184 5.14 6.83 2.71
C LYS A 184 6.13 6.59 1.57
N ILE A 185 6.99 5.57 1.68
CA ILE A 185 7.95 5.22 0.63
C ILE A 185 7.23 4.69 -0.61
N TYR A 186 6.20 3.86 -0.40
CA TYR A 186 5.43 3.27 -1.50
C TYR A 186 4.72 4.34 -2.36
N LEU A 187 4.15 5.38 -1.78
CA LEU A 187 3.54 6.49 -2.54
C LEU A 187 4.56 7.24 -3.39
N VAL A 188 5.76 7.44 -2.86
CA VAL A 188 6.87 8.06 -3.62
C VAL A 188 7.28 7.20 -4.83
N PHE A 189 7.36 5.89 -4.63
CA PHE A 189 7.65 4.92 -5.69
C PHE A 189 6.52 4.82 -6.72
N PHE A 190 5.28 4.79 -6.26
CA PHE A 190 4.12 4.39 -7.08
C PHE A 190 3.79 5.38 -8.19
N LYS A 191 3.97 6.69 -7.96
CA LYS A 191 3.63 7.72 -8.95
C LYS A 191 4.49 7.63 -10.23
N PRO A 192 5.83 7.59 -10.17
CA PRO A 192 6.67 7.34 -11.34
C PRO A 192 6.45 5.95 -11.96
N TYR A 193 6.20 4.93 -11.15
CA TYR A 193 5.87 3.59 -11.63
C TYR A 193 4.67 3.58 -12.57
N LYS A 194 3.57 4.23 -12.18
CA LYS A 194 2.39 4.35 -13.05
C LYS A 194 2.67 5.16 -14.31
N GLN A 195 3.50 6.20 -14.20
CA GLN A 195 3.88 7.02 -15.35
C GLN A 195 4.72 6.24 -16.35
N GLU A 196 5.62 5.36 -15.88
CA GLU A 196 6.36 4.45 -16.77
C GLU A 196 5.40 3.51 -17.52
N LEU A 197 4.38 2.96 -16.86
CA LEU A 197 3.39 2.10 -17.52
C LEU A 197 2.67 2.84 -18.66
N TYR A 198 2.34 4.12 -18.49
CA TYR A 198 1.76 4.93 -19.57
C TYR A 198 2.75 5.17 -20.72
N LEU A 199 4.03 5.33 -20.42
CA LEU A 199 5.08 5.43 -21.44
C LEU A 199 5.21 4.13 -22.24
N LEU A 200 5.22 2.99 -21.57
CA LEU A 200 5.32 1.68 -22.20
C LEU A 200 4.06 1.35 -23.05
N ASP A 201 2.88 1.73 -22.62
CA ASP A 201 1.63 1.62 -23.40
C ASP A 201 1.70 2.48 -24.67
N ALA A 202 2.14 3.74 -24.56
CA ALA A 202 2.35 4.63 -25.70
C ALA A 202 3.39 4.06 -26.68
N GLN A 203 4.48 3.49 -26.16
CA GLN A 203 5.51 2.82 -26.98
C GLN A 203 4.92 1.60 -27.71
N GLN A 204 4.15 0.75 -27.04
CA GLN A 204 3.52 -0.42 -27.64
C GLN A 204 2.57 -0.03 -28.78
N LYS A 205 1.84 1.09 -28.63
CA LYS A 205 0.95 1.65 -29.65
C LYS A 205 1.66 2.38 -30.77
N GLY A 206 2.94 2.70 -30.60
CA GLY A 206 3.70 3.54 -31.54
C GLY A 206 3.22 4.99 -31.56
N ASP A 207 2.56 5.47 -30.50
CA ASP A 207 2.09 6.84 -30.38
C ASP A 207 3.23 7.77 -29.94
N ILE A 208 3.87 8.38 -30.96
CA ILE A 208 5.03 9.27 -30.78
C ILE A 208 4.70 10.46 -29.87
N ASN A 209 3.50 11.03 -29.98
CA ASN A 209 3.10 12.20 -29.20
C ASN A 209 2.89 11.82 -27.72
N ALA A 210 2.19 10.72 -27.49
CA ALA A 210 2.02 10.17 -26.13
C ALA A 210 3.36 9.75 -25.53
N MET A 211 4.28 9.15 -26.32
CA MET A 211 5.63 8.82 -25.86
C MET A 211 6.39 10.06 -25.36
N LYS A 212 6.37 11.17 -26.11
CA LYS A 212 7.03 12.43 -25.71
C LYS A 212 6.46 12.99 -24.43
N GLN A 213 5.12 13.09 -24.34
CA GLN A 213 4.44 13.59 -23.16
C GLN A 213 4.75 12.73 -21.92
N ASN A 214 4.68 11.42 -22.07
CA ASN A 214 4.96 10.50 -20.96
C ASN A 214 6.44 10.48 -20.57
N GLN A 215 7.35 10.67 -21.50
CA GLN A 215 8.79 10.86 -21.26
C GLN A 215 9.06 12.06 -20.35
N GLU A 216 8.53 13.23 -20.71
CA GLU A 216 8.68 14.46 -19.93
C GLU A 216 8.06 14.33 -18.53
N ALA A 217 6.87 13.74 -18.47
CA ALA A 217 6.17 13.48 -17.20
C ALA A 217 6.96 12.50 -16.31
N LEU A 218 7.50 11.40 -16.88
CA LEU A 218 8.28 10.41 -16.13
C LEU A 218 9.55 11.03 -15.55
N SER A 219 10.29 11.81 -16.33
CA SER A 219 11.48 12.53 -15.86
C SER A 219 11.14 13.48 -14.71
N LYS A 220 10.13 14.34 -14.90
CA LYS A 220 9.69 15.32 -13.89
C LYS A 220 9.24 14.64 -12.60
N LEU A 221 8.32 13.69 -12.70
CA LEU A 221 7.75 13.00 -11.54
C LEU A 221 8.80 12.20 -10.77
N SER A 222 9.75 11.56 -11.46
CA SER A 222 10.83 10.83 -10.81
C SER A 222 11.77 11.75 -10.04
N LYS A 223 12.11 12.92 -10.56
CA LYS A 223 12.92 13.94 -9.89
C LYS A 223 12.20 14.53 -8.67
N GLU A 224 10.91 14.83 -8.80
CA GLU A 224 10.07 15.28 -7.68
C GLU A 224 9.97 14.21 -6.59
N SER A 225 9.74 12.96 -6.97
CA SER A 225 9.69 11.82 -6.04
C SER A 225 11.01 11.61 -5.33
N LYS A 226 12.13 11.75 -6.03
CA LYS A 226 13.47 11.68 -5.42
C LYS A 226 13.69 12.79 -4.39
N SER A 227 13.19 13.99 -4.63
CA SER A 227 13.23 15.10 -3.66
C SER A 227 12.39 14.79 -2.42
N LYS A 228 11.15 14.31 -2.60
CA LYS A 228 10.29 13.87 -1.48
C LYS A 228 10.90 12.71 -0.68
N LEU A 229 11.55 11.76 -1.34
CA LEU A 229 12.21 10.63 -0.68
C LEU A 229 13.30 11.08 0.29
N LYS A 230 14.04 12.15 -0.04
CA LYS A 230 15.09 12.71 0.83
C LYS A 230 14.53 13.24 2.15
N GLU A 231 13.31 13.80 2.15
CA GLU A 231 12.66 14.34 3.34
C GLU A 231 12.19 13.26 4.32
N ILE A 232 11.99 12.02 3.84
CA ILE A 232 11.55 10.91 4.69
C ILE A 232 12.74 10.40 5.51
N LYS A 233 12.65 10.52 6.85
CA LYS A 233 13.65 9.98 7.76
C LYS A 233 13.70 8.45 7.69
N PRO A 234 14.87 7.81 7.76
CA PRO A 234 14.97 6.36 7.79
C PRO A 234 14.25 5.75 9.00
N TYR A 235 13.65 4.59 8.82
CA TYR A 235 13.03 3.83 9.93
C TYR A 235 14.13 3.16 10.75
N LYS A 236 14.26 3.57 12.03
CA LYS A 236 15.29 3.02 12.96
C LYS A 236 16.70 2.95 12.34
N ASN A 237 17.09 4.02 11.65
CA ASN A 237 18.38 4.15 10.94
C ASN A 237 18.59 3.15 9.77
N ASN A 238 17.55 2.41 9.35
CA ASN A 238 17.62 1.53 8.20
C ASN A 238 17.26 2.29 6.91
N THR A 239 18.23 2.43 6.01
CA THR A 239 18.10 3.16 4.75
C THR A 239 17.75 2.26 3.56
N THR A 240 17.79 0.93 3.72
CA THR A 240 17.71 -0.04 2.59
C THR A 240 16.47 0.17 1.73
N LEU A 241 15.28 0.36 2.33
CA LEU A 241 14.06 0.56 1.58
C LEU A 241 14.06 1.90 0.83
N LYS A 242 14.67 2.95 1.41
CA LYS A 242 14.84 4.25 0.74
C LYS A 242 15.82 4.16 -0.43
N SER A 243 16.99 3.53 -0.21
CA SER A 243 18.00 3.42 -1.27
C SER A 243 17.51 2.60 -2.46
N THR A 244 16.80 1.50 -2.23
CA THR A 244 16.20 0.74 -3.36
C THR A 244 15.07 1.48 -4.06
N CYS A 245 14.29 2.31 -3.36
CA CYS A 245 13.35 3.23 -4.01
C CYS A 245 14.10 4.26 -4.87
N GLU A 246 15.20 4.82 -4.34
CA GLU A 246 16.04 5.78 -5.07
C GLU A 246 16.63 5.15 -6.34
N ASP A 247 17.10 3.90 -6.28
CA ASP A 247 17.63 3.17 -7.46
C ASP A 247 16.57 3.04 -8.56
N VAL A 248 15.29 2.79 -8.20
CA VAL A 248 14.19 2.75 -9.17
C VAL A 248 13.95 4.13 -9.78
N LEU A 249 13.95 5.19 -8.96
CA LEU A 249 13.76 6.57 -9.44
C LEU A 249 14.91 7.00 -10.37
N ASP A 250 16.15 6.61 -10.07
CA ASP A 250 17.31 6.89 -10.92
C ASP A 250 17.27 6.12 -12.24
N PHE A 251 16.76 4.88 -12.21
CA PHE A 251 16.47 4.13 -13.43
C PHE A 251 15.46 4.89 -14.30
N TYR A 252 14.34 5.36 -13.77
CA TYR A 252 13.32 6.10 -14.52
C TYR A 252 13.85 7.43 -15.08
N ILE A 253 14.64 8.16 -14.30
CA ILE A 253 15.29 9.40 -14.79
C ILE A 253 16.23 9.07 -15.97
N SER A 254 17.05 8.04 -15.82
CA SER A 254 17.96 7.60 -16.89
C SER A 254 17.22 7.13 -18.14
N GLU A 255 16.14 6.35 -17.98
CA GLU A 255 15.30 5.90 -19.08
C GLU A 255 14.70 7.09 -19.83
N ALA A 256 14.03 8.00 -19.11
CA ALA A 256 13.36 9.15 -19.71
C ALA A 256 14.36 10.13 -20.37
N ASP A 257 15.41 10.51 -19.64
CA ASP A 257 16.31 11.56 -20.10
C ASP A 257 17.30 11.08 -21.19
N THR A 258 17.63 9.77 -21.26
CA THR A 258 18.72 9.29 -22.14
C THR A 258 18.31 8.24 -23.17
N LYS A 259 17.19 7.53 -22.99
CA LYS A 259 16.84 6.38 -23.84
C LYS A 259 15.57 6.57 -24.64
N VAL A 260 14.54 7.15 -24.07
CA VAL A 260 13.22 7.28 -24.74
C VAL A 260 13.32 8.11 -26.02
N GLY A 261 14.18 9.14 -26.05
CA GLY A 261 14.42 9.92 -27.28
C GLY A 261 14.91 9.06 -28.46
N GLN A 262 15.78 8.09 -28.22
CA GLN A 262 16.25 7.15 -29.22
C GLN A 262 15.16 6.16 -29.66
N LEU A 263 14.30 5.75 -28.75
CA LEU A 263 13.13 4.92 -29.06
C LEU A 263 12.13 5.69 -29.93
N ILE A 264 11.91 6.96 -29.67
CA ILE A 264 11.07 7.85 -30.49
C ILE A 264 11.66 8.03 -31.88
N ASP A 265 12.97 8.20 -32.01
CA ASP A 265 13.66 8.31 -33.31
C ASP A 265 13.42 7.09 -34.22
N PHE A 266 13.39 5.88 -33.64
CA PHE A 266 13.01 4.68 -34.38
C PHE A 266 11.62 4.79 -35.01
N TYR A 267 10.60 5.26 -34.25
CA TYR A 267 9.25 5.40 -34.77
C TYR A 267 9.12 6.48 -35.83
N LEU A 268 9.87 7.58 -35.71
CA LEU A 268 9.96 8.61 -36.76
C LEU A 268 10.56 8.08 -38.03
N LYS A 269 11.66 7.32 -37.95
CA LYS A 269 12.31 6.70 -39.11
C LYS A 269 11.43 5.61 -39.73
N LYS A 270 10.71 4.85 -38.89
CA LYS A 270 9.71 3.88 -39.38
C LYS A 270 8.59 4.57 -40.16
N GLU A 271 8.05 5.65 -39.67
CA GLU A 271 6.98 6.41 -40.32
C GLU A 271 7.47 6.96 -41.69
N LYS A 272 8.70 7.50 -41.74
CA LYS A 272 9.33 7.95 -43.00
C LYS A 272 9.50 6.81 -43.99
N PHE A 273 10.05 5.66 -43.55
CA PHE A 273 10.21 4.47 -44.38
C PHE A 273 8.87 3.98 -44.93
N ASP A 274 7.80 3.86 -44.08
CA ASP A 274 6.49 3.39 -44.49
C ASP A 274 5.85 4.32 -45.55
N LYS A 275 6.01 5.65 -45.40
CA LYS A 275 5.56 6.65 -46.38
C LYS A 275 6.30 6.48 -47.75
N LEU A 276 7.62 6.36 -47.73
CA LEU A 276 8.39 6.19 -48.93
C LEU A 276 8.15 4.85 -49.60
N LYS A 277 7.96 3.78 -48.84
CA LYS A 277 7.58 2.46 -49.37
C LYS A 277 6.23 2.56 -50.09
N THR A 278 5.23 3.19 -49.48
CA THR A 278 3.94 3.39 -50.13
C THR A 278 4.01 4.23 -51.41
N ALA A 279 4.89 5.25 -51.42
CA ALA A 279 5.14 6.07 -52.64
C ALA A 279 5.80 5.26 -53.72
N MET A 280 6.79 4.42 -53.41
CA MET A 280 7.44 3.51 -54.35
C MET A 280 6.47 2.49 -54.93
N ASP A 281 5.63 1.86 -54.11
CA ASP A 281 4.64 0.89 -54.55
C ASP A 281 3.66 1.52 -55.56
N LYS A 282 3.27 2.78 -55.37
CA LYS A 282 2.39 3.52 -56.32
C LYS A 282 3.06 3.83 -57.65
N LYS A 283 4.37 4.03 -57.69
CA LYS A 283 5.13 4.29 -58.91
C LYS A 283 5.38 3.02 -59.75
N GLY A 284 5.22 1.84 -59.16
CA GLY A 284 5.33 0.55 -59.81
C GLY A 284 6.71 0.33 -60.46
N LYS A 285 6.72 0.15 -61.80
CA LYS A 285 7.97 -0.13 -62.54
C LYS A 285 8.75 1.13 -63.00
N ASN A 286 8.26 2.33 -62.69
CA ASN A 286 8.82 3.59 -63.21
C ASN A 286 9.27 4.60 -62.12
N PRO A 287 9.97 4.21 -61.06
CA PRO A 287 10.54 5.16 -60.11
C PRO A 287 11.74 5.89 -60.77
N SER A 288 11.94 7.17 -60.41
CA SER A 288 13.16 7.90 -60.82
C SER A 288 14.36 7.41 -60.00
N GLN A 289 15.58 7.68 -60.51
CA GLN A 289 16.81 7.36 -59.76
C GLN A 289 16.84 8.09 -58.39
N SER A 290 16.28 9.30 -58.32
CA SER A 290 16.15 10.06 -57.07
C SER A 290 15.25 9.33 -56.06
N ASP A 291 14.10 8.80 -56.50
CA ASP A 291 13.19 8.02 -55.65
C ASP A 291 13.87 6.76 -55.09
N ILE A 292 14.62 6.06 -55.94
CA ILE A 292 15.36 4.85 -55.55
C ILE A 292 16.41 5.20 -54.49
N ASN A 293 17.16 6.30 -54.69
CA ASN A 293 18.18 6.73 -53.75
C ASN A 293 17.60 7.14 -52.40
N GLU A 294 16.48 7.90 -52.38
CA GLU A 294 15.82 8.32 -51.19
C GLU A 294 15.22 7.11 -50.42
N PHE A 295 14.60 6.17 -51.12
CA PHE A 295 14.06 4.96 -50.51
C PHE A 295 15.19 4.10 -49.91
N ASN A 296 16.29 3.89 -50.63
CA ASN A 296 17.42 3.12 -50.11
C ASN A 296 18.07 3.78 -48.88
N ALA A 297 18.15 5.10 -48.84
CA ALA A 297 18.61 5.82 -47.68
C ALA A 297 17.65 5.58 -46.47
N ALA A 298 16.32 5.67 -46.68
CA ALA A 298 15.35 5.41 -45.65
C ALA A 298 15.36 3.95 -45.13
N VAL A 299 15.60 2.97 -46.03
CA VAL A 299 15.81 1.56 -45.65
C VAL A 299 16.99 1.41 -44.70
N ASN A 300 18.12 2.04 -45.04
CA ASN A 300 19.33 1.97 -44.24
C ASN A 300 19.15 2.64 -42.87
N ASP A 301 18.50 3.83 -42.83
CA ASP A 301 18.19 4.56 -41.61
C ASP A 301 17.25 3.75 -40.69
N PHE A 302 16.21 3.15 -41.29
CA PHE A 302 15.27 2.30 -40.57
C PHE A 302 15.93 1.04 -39.99
N ASN A 303 16.75 0.35 -40.78
CA ASN A 303 17.47 -0.85 -40.33
C ASN A 303 18.41 -0.53 -39.16
N LYS A 304 19.16 0.58 -39.24
CA LYS A 304 20.05 1.04 -38.17
C LYS A 304 19.23 1.35 -36.92
N ALA A 305 18.16 2.14 -37.06
CA ALA A 305 17.30 2.50 -35.94
C ALA A 305 16.62 1.27 -35.31
N SER A 306 16.24 0.27 -36.11
CA SER A 306 15.66 -1.00 -35.59
C SER A 306 16.62 -1.77 -34.70
N ASN A 307 17.91 -1.85 -35.12
CA ASN A 307 18.95 -2.51 -34.32
C ASN A 307 19.20 -1.76 -33.01
N GLU A 308 19.27 -0.42 -33.05
CA GLU A 308 19.40 0.43 -31.85
C GLU A 308 18.20 0.31 -30.92
N TYR A 309 16.97 0.34 -31.45
CA TYR A 309 15.73 0.15 -30.71
C TYR A 309 15.71 -1.18 -29.95
N ASN A 310 16.04 -2.29 -30.65
CA ASN A 310 16.07 -3.61 -30.01
C ASN A 310 17.15 -3.68 -28.92
N SER A 311 18.32 -3.12 -29.14
CA SER A 311 19.42 -3.08 -28.16
C SER A 311 19.00 -2.29 -26.91
N ILE A 312 18.38 -1.10 -27.07
CA ILE A 312 17.94 -0.23 -26.01
C ILE A 312 16.82 -0.90 -25.19
N ASN A 313 15.81 -1.48 -25.85
CA ASN A 313 14.73 -2.17 -25.17
C ASN A 313 15.22 -3.37 -24.34
N ASN A 314 16.13 -4.15 -24.87
CA ASN A 314 16.74 -5.27 -24.16
C ASN A 314 17.49 -4.80 -22.89
N ASP A 315 18.28 -3.72 -23.01
CA ASP A 315 19.01 -3.13 -21.88
C ASP A 315 18.05 -2.56 -20.83
N LEU A 316 17.03 -1.81 -21.25
CA LEU A 316 16.00 -1.26 -20.34
C LEU A 316 15.24 -2.37 -19.63
N ASN A 317 14.77 -3.40 -20.35
CA ASN A 317 14.03 -4.52 -19.75
C ASN A 317 14.89 -5.28 -18.74
N LYS A 318 16.16 -5.50 -19.01
CA LYS A 318 17.09 -6.13 -18.07
C LYS A 318 17.28 -5.28 -16.81
N LYS A 319 17.53 -3.98 -16.96
CA LYS A 319 17.71 -3.06 -15.84
C LYS A 319 16.43 -2.94 -15.01
N ARG A 320 15.28 -2.81 -15.68
CA ARG A 320 13.95 -2.77 -15.04
C ARG A 320 13.73 -4.00 -14.17
N SER A 321 13.97 -5.20 -14.72
CA SER A 321 13.85 -6.45 -13.96
C SER A 321 14.71 -6.43 -12.69
N VAL A 322 15.95 -5.99 -12.77
CA VAL A 322 16.87 -5.93 -11.62
C VAL A 322 16.42 -4.93 -10.57
N VAL A 323 16.05 -3.71 -10.95
CA VAL A 323 15.64 -2.70 -9.95
C VAL A 323 14.32 -3.08 -9.27
N PHE A 324 13.37 -3.70 -9.98
CA PHE A 324 12.14 -4.19 -9.39
C PHE A 324 12.33 -5.42 -8.50
N GLU A 325 13.19 -6.34 -8.87
CA GLU A 325 13.55 -7.47 -8.01
C GLU A 325 14.18 -6.97 -6.70
N ASN A 326 15.11 -6.03 -6.78
CA ASN A 326 15.74 -5.41 -5.62
C ASN A 326 14.69 -4.69 -4.74
N TRP A 327 13.79 -3.92 -5.33
CA TRP A 327 12.69 -3.26 -4.64
C TRP A 327 11.80 -4.26 -3.91
N ASN A 328 11.31 -5.29 -4.58
CA ASN A 328 10.45 -6.32 -3.98
C ASN A 328 11.16 -7.07 -2.86
N ASN A 329 12.43 -7.39 -3.04
CA ASN A 329 13.26 -8.02 -2.01
C ASN A 329 13.48 -7.10 -0.80
N ALA A 330 13.71 -5.80 -1.02
CA ALA A 330 13.87 -4.83 0.06
C ALA A 330 12.58 -4.66 0.85
N VAL A 331 11.42 -4.58 0.20
CA VAL A 331 10.10 -4.52 0.83
C VAL A 331 9.85 -5.77 1.68
N SER A 332 10.07 -6.96 1.11
CA SER A 332 9.90 -8.22 1.84
C SER A 332 10.80 -8.29 3.07
N LYS A 333 12.10 -8.00 2.92
CA LYS A 333 13.06 -7.99 4.01
C LYS A 333 12.74 -6.94 5.08
N PHE A 334 12.29 -5.75 4.68
CA PHE A 334 11.90 -4.70 5.61
C PHE A 334 10.74 -5.14 6.50
N LEU A 335 9.70 -5.70 5.90
CA LEU A 335 8.52 -6.18 6.62
C LEU A 335 8.87 -7.41 7.49
N ASP A 336 9.65 -8.35 6.97
CA ASP A 336 10.08 -9.56 7.69
C ASP A 336 10.92 -9.25 8.94
N ARG A 337 11.71 -8.18 8.91
CA ARG A 337 12.55 -7.77 10.06
C ARG A 337 11.76 -7.00 11.12
N ASN A 338 10.76 -6.23 10.71
CA ASN A 338 10.11 -5.27 11.60
C ASN A 338 8.73 -5.70 12.06
N VAL A 339 8.09 -6.69 11.41
CA VAL A 339 6.84 -7.32 11.84
C VAL A 339 7.15 -8.73 12.29
N SER A 340 6.78 -9.08 13.54
CA SER A 340 7.07 -10.40 14.11
C SER A 340 6.36 -11.52 13.34
N LYS A 341 7.06 -12.65 13.13
CA LYS A 341 6.46 -13.89 12.60
C LYS A 341 5.81 -14.75 13.68
N LYS A 342 6.10 -14.47 14.96
CA LYS A 342 5.55 -15.23 16.10
C LYS A 342 4.09 -14.87 16.34
N LYS A 343 3.34 -15.88 16.76
CA LYS A 343 1.97 -15.72 17.29
C LYS A 343 1.96 -14.88 18.56
#